data_9d5e2748884ba0764efec7671700e6af
#
_entry.id   9d5e2748884ba0764efec7671700e6af
#
_cell.length_a   1.000
_cell.length_b   1.000
_cell.length_c   1.000
_cell.angle_alpha   90.00
_cell.angle_beta   90.00
_cell.angle_gamma   90.00
#
_symmetry.space_group_name_H-M   'P 1'
#
loop_
_entity.id
_entity.type
_entity.pdbx_description
1 polymer ?
#
loop_
_entity_poly.entity_id
_entity_poly.type
_entity_poly.pdbx_seq_one_letter_code
_entity_poly.pdbx_strand_id
1 'polypeptide(L)'
;FGIGGMPGFMAPEVVRGIAKPDVLTDRYSLAVVLFKLFFRGDPLEGSKVLQCVVMTEENDLIHYGKDPVFIYDPNNASNRPVNGVHDNVIKLWKIYPDFIREAFTLSFTYGIQEPNARIIEKSWIQMLIQLKLDIIHCSCGKTAFSSAFEKTGEHTLRCRNCGSTIYTMGVKDYELPLNLGAKLYKCLTKKNSDDFESV
;
A
#
# COMPACT_ATOMS: atom_id res chain seq x y z
N PHE A 1 -4.32 31.30 -12.34
CA PHE A 1 -4.92 30.05 -12.79
C PHE A 1 -4.62 29.01 -11.72
N GLY A 2 -5.63 28.66 -10.90
CA GLY A 2 -5.53 27.55 -9.99
C GLY A 2 -5.32 26.27 -10.82
N ILE A 3 -4.34 25.46 -10.47
CA ILE A 3 -4.19 24.13 -11.06
C ILE A 3 -5.38 23.35 -10.49
N GLY A 4 -6.40 23.18 -11.33
CA GLY A 4 -7.61 22.46 -10.96
C GLY A 4 -7.27 20.98 -10.76
N GLY A 5 -7.25 20.53 -9.52
CA GLY A 5 -7.14 19.13 -9.13
C GLY A 5 -8.26 18.77 -8.16
N MET A 6 -8.53 17.48 -8.00
CA MET A 6 -9.45 17.01 -6.97
C MET A 6 -8.75 17.01 -5.60
N PRO A 7 -9.27 17.70 -4.58
CA PRO A 7 -8.63 17.83 -3.26
C PRO A 7 -8.19 16.48 -2.67
N GLY A 8 -9.00 15.43 -2.79
CA GLY A 8 -8.69 14.08 -2.29
C GLY A 8 -7.49 13.38 -2.96
N PHE A 9 -6.92 13.93 -4.03
CA PHE A 9 -5.69 13.42 -4.67
C PHE A 9 -4.49 14.36 -4.49
N MET A 10 -4.75 15.59 -4.07
CA MET A 10 -3.70 16.61 -3.94
C MET A 10 -3.01 16.52 -2.59
N ALA A 11 -1.71 16.79 -2.59
CA ALA A 11 -0.96 16.91 -1.35
C ALA A 11 -1.50 18.08 -0.49
N PRO A 12 -1.54 17.93 0.85
CA PRO A 12 -2.15 18.92 1.73
C PRO A 12 -1.62 20.35 1.57
N GLU A 13 -0.33 20.51 1.27
CA GLU A 13 0.28 21.80 1.02
C GLU A 13 -0.22 22.45 -0.29
N VAL A 14 -0.59 21.63 -1.30
CA VAL A 14 -1.19 22.12 -2.54
C VAL A 14 -2.66 22.51 -2.31
N VAL A 15 -3.41 21.71 -1.57
CA VAL A 15 -4.80 22.02 -1.18
C VAL A 15 -4.86 23.35 -0.42
N ARG A 16 -3.88 23.61 0.44
CA ARG A 16 -3.76 24.90 1.18
C ARG A 16 -3.29 26.06 0.31
N GLY A 17 -2.84 25.81 -0.92
CA GLY A 17 -2.31 26.85 -1.81
C GLY A 17 -0.93 27.38 -1.41
N ILE A 18 -0.20 26.70 -0.51
CA ILE A 18 1.13 27.11 -0.05
C ILE A 18 2.27 26.47 -0.84
N ALA A 19 1.99 25.47 -1.65
CA ALA A 19 2.92 24.85 -2.58
C ALA A 19 2.28 24.71 -3.97
N LYS A 20 3.15 24.64 -4.99
CA LYS A 20 2.74 24.24 -6.35
C LYS A 20 3.02 22.77 -6.54
N PRO A 21 2.30 22.09 -7.46
CA PRO A 21 2.62 20.72 -7.82
C PRO A 21 4.08 20.56 -8.25
N ASP A 22 4.72 19.56 -7.71
CA ASP A 22 6.09 19.14 -7.98
C ASP A 22 6.26 17.62 -7.76
N VAL A 23 7.46 17.10 -7.89
CA VAL A 23 7.76 15.67 -7.70
C VAL A 23 7.36 15.17 -6.30
N LEU A 24 7.48 15.99 -5.27
CA LEU A 24 7.12 15.58 -3.91
C LEU A 24 5.60 15.48 -3.74
N THR A 25 4.87 16.42 -4.32
CA THR A 25 3.39 16.38 -4.30
C THR A 25 2.85 15.25 -5.15
N ASP A 26 3.53 14.89 -6.27
CA ASP A 26 3.16 13.75 -7.12
C ASP A 26 3.36 12.42 -6.40
N ARG A 27 4.39 12.29 -5.54
CA ARG A 27 4.57 11.12 -4.68
C ARG A 27 3.41 10.92 -3.70
N TYR A 28 2.87 12.00 -3.15
CA TYR A 28 1.66 11.93 -2.33
C TYR A 28 0.46 11.45 -3.14
N SER A 29 0.24 12.06 -4.31
CA SER A 29 -0.85 11.68 -5.23
C SER A 29 -0.74 10.22 -5.66
N LEU A 30 0.49 9.74 -5.94
CA LEU A 30 0.74 8.32 -6.24
C LEU A 30 0.32 7.41 -5.08
N ALA A 31 0.67 7.77 -3.84
CA ALA A 31 0.27 7.00 -2.66
C ALA A 31 -1.26 6.95 -2.52
N VAL A 32 -1.97 8.07 -2.77
CA VAL A 32 -3.44 8.11 -2.77
C VAL A 32 -4.02 7.17 -3.83
N VAL A 33 -3.52 7.24 -5.06
CA VAL A 33 -3.98 6.37 -6.16
C VAL A 33 -3.78 4.91 -5.81
N LEU A 34 -2.61 4.54 -5.31
CA LEU A 34 -2.31 3.17 -4.89
C LEU A 34 -3.21 2.71 -3.73
N PHE A 35 -3.46 3.58 -2.74
CA PHE A 35 -4.36 3.27 -1.65
C PHE A 35 -5.78 2.98 -2.15
N LYS A 36 -6.32 3.85 -2.99
CA LYS A 36 -7.66 3.66 -3.60
C LYS A 36 -7.73 2.37 -4.42
N LEU A 37 -6.67 2.04 -5.16
CA LEU A 37 -6.60 0.80 -5.93
C LEU A 37 -6.62 -0.44 -5.03
N PHE A 38 -5.87 -0.43 -3.92
CA PHE A 38 -5.72 -1.59 -3.05
C PHE A 38 -6.89 -1.77 -2.09
N PHE A 39 -7.38 -0.67 -1.51
CA PHE A 39 -8.37 -0.73 -0.44
C PHE A 39 -9.78 -0.33 -0.87
N ARG A 40 -9.94 0.14 -2.11
CA ARG A 40 -11.24 0.58 -2.68
C ARG A 40 -11.94 1.62 -1.81
N GLY A 41 -11.16 2.56 -1.28
CA GLY A 41 -11.63 3.66 -0.45
C GLY A 41 -10.58 4.75 -0.37
N ASP A 42 -10.87 5.83 0.32
CA ASP A 42 -9.99 6.99 0.45
C ASP A 42 -9.15 6.89 1.73
N PRO A 43 -7.86 7.28 1.72
CA PRO A 43 -7.01 7.22 2.90
C PRO A 43 -7.40 8.23 3.99
N LEU A 44 -8.09 9.30 3.65
CA LEU A 44 -8.47 10.37 4.57
C LEU A 44 -9.97 10.41 4.87
N GLU A 45 -10.80 9.68 4.13
CA GLU A 45 -12.25 9.64 4.34
C GLU A 45 -12.66 8.52 5.30
N GLY A 46 -12.83 8.88 6.55
CA GLY A 46 -13.34 8.02 7.62
C GLY A 46 -14.52 8.65 8.35
N SER A 47 -14.61 8.44 9.65
CA SER A 47 -15.71 8.96 10.49
C SER A 47 -15.79 10.50 10.51
N LYS A 48 -14.67 11.22 10.31
CA LYS A 48 -14.68 12.70 10.27
C LYS A 48 -15.49 13.23 9.09
N VAL A 49 -15.36 12.60 7.90
CA VAL A 49 -16.11 13.04 6.71
C VAL A 49 -17.59 12.79 6.87
N LEU A 50 -17.97 11.70 7.52
CA LEU A 50 -19.39 11.40 7.77
C LEU A 50 -20.09 12.39 8.70
N GLN A 51 -19.34 13.23 9.42
CA GLN A 51 -19.89 14.31 10.22
C GLN A 51 -20.23 15.56 9.37
N CYS A 52 -19.71 15.63 8.15
CA CYS A 52 -20.00 16.70 7.22
C CYS A 52 -21.27 16.34 6.42
N VAL A 53 -22.31 17.15 6.57
CA VAL A 53 -23.58 16.94 5.83
C VAL A 53 -23.38 17.15 4.32
N VAL A 54 -22.53 18.09 3.95
CA VAL A 54 -22.16 18.40 2.56
C VAL A 54 -20.67 18.72 2.50
N MET A 55 -19.98 18.15 1.52
CA MET A 55 -18.61 18.53 1.21
C MET A 55 -18.61 19.85 0.44
N THR A 56 -18.19 20.90 1.10
CA THR A 56 -17.98 22.24 0.54
C THR A 56 -16.48 22.46 0.33
N GLU A 57 -16.11 23.47 -0.45
CA GLU A 57 -14.70 23.86 -0.63
C GLU A 57 -13.99 24.14 0.71
N GLU A 58 -14.71 24.67 1.68
CA GLU A 58 -14.18 24.92 3.02
C GLU A 58 -13.94 23.59 3.78
N ASN A 59 -14.87 22.64 3.71
CA ASN A 59 -14.72 21.32 4.30
C ASN A 59 -13.59 20.54 3.64
N ASP A 60 -13.46 20.62 2.31
CA ASP A 60 -12.34 20.03 1.56
C ASP A 60 -11.00 20.62 2.01
N LEU A 61 -10.92 21.94 2.15
CA LEU A 61 -9.72 22.63 2.64
C LEU A 61 -9.34 22.18 4.06
N ILE A 62 -10.31 21.98 4.93
CA ILE A 62 -10.05 21.48 6.29
C ILE A 62 -9.59 20.03 6.22
N HIS A 63 -10.36 19.20 5.56
CA HIS A 63 -10.21 17.75 5.60
C HIS A 63 -8.96 17.24 4.87
N TYR A 64 -8.67 17.79 3.67
CA TYR A 64 -7.52 17.39 2.87
C TYR A 64 -6.30 18.30 3.02
N GLY A 65 -6.47 19.52 3.55
CA GLY A 65 -5.41 20.51 3.63
C GLY A 65 -4.93 20.83 5.03
N LYS A 66 -5.83 21.28 5.91
CA LYS A 66 -5.45 21.83 7.23
C LYS A 66 -5.33 20.77 8.32
N ASP A 67 -6.21 19.77 8.31
CA ASP A 67 -6.29 18.71 9.32
C ASP A 67 -6.53 17.32 8.69
N PRO A 68 -5.66 16.92 7.75
CA PRO A 68 -5.74 15.58 7.16
C PRO A 68 -5.37 14.50 8.20
N VAL A 69 -6.28 13.58 8.44
CA VAL A 69 -6.07 12.46 9.37
C VAL A 69 -6.24 11.14 8.65
N PHE A 70 -5.19 10.34 8.62
CA PHE A 70 -5.23 9.00 8.03
C PHE A 70 -6.22 8.09 8.76
N ILE A 71 -7.04 7.35 8.02
CA ILE A 71 -8.08 6.49 8.61
C ILE A 71 -7.52 5.35 9.48
N TYR A 72 -6.25 5.01 9.33
CA TYR A 72 -5.52 4.02 10.15
C TYR A 72 -4.33 4.63 10.89
N ASP A 73 -4.34 5.94 11.16
CA ASP A 73 -3.29 6.59 11.94
C ASP A 73 -3.13 5.92 13.31
N PRO A 74 -1.97 5.36 13.66
CA PRO A 74 -1.77 4.67 14.94
C PRO A 74 -1.91 5.60 16.15
N ASN A 75 -1.64 6.90 15.96
CA ASN A 75 -1.62 7.90 17.02
C ASN A 75 -2.90 8.74 17.09
N ASN A 76 -3.74 8.71 16.05
CA ASN A 76 -4.96 9.50 15.98
C ASN A 76 -6.15 8.66 15.51
N ALA A 77 -7.03 8.31 16.43
CA ALA A 77 -8.21 7.48 16.15
C ALA A 77 -9.45 8.27 15.72
N SER A 78 -9.37 9.60 15.56
CA SER A 78 -10.53 10.44 15.30
C SER A 78 -11.20 10.22 13.93
N ASN A 79 -10.48 9.58 12.97
CA ASN A 79 -10.97 9.36 11.61
C ASN A 79 -11.02 7.89 11.21
N ARG A 80 -11.40 7.01 12.13
CA ARG A 80 -11.46 5.55 11.85
C ARG A 80 -12.51 5.21 10.80
N PRO A 81 -12.28 4.17 9.98
CA PRO A 81 -13.29 3.64 9.07
C PRO A 81 -14.53 3.15 9.85
N VAL A 82 -15.71 3.36 9.29
CA VAL A 82 -17.00 3.00 9.89
C VAL A 82 -17.58 1.77 9.20
N ASN A 83 -17.99 0.77 10.01
CA ASN A 83 -18.67 -0.42 9.50
C ASN A 83 -19.96 -0.05 8.78
N GLY A 84 -20.26 -0.74 7.70
CA GLY A 84 -21.42 -0.48 6.85
C GLY A 84 -21.19 0.64 5.80
N VAL A 85 -20.16 1.48 5.98
CA VAL A 85 -19.78 2.52 5.02
C VAL A 85 -18.44 2.21 4.37
N HIS A 86 -17.44 1.86 5.16
CA HIS A 86 -16.06 1.63 4.69
C HIS A 86 -15.67 0.14 4.71
N ASP A 87 -16.63 -0.76 4.47
CA ASP A 87 -16.43 -2.22 4.61
C ASP A 87 -15.31 -2.77 3.73
N ASN A 88 -15.14 -2.22 2.53
CA ASN A 88 -14.05 -2.62 1.64
C ASN A 88 -12.68 -2.33 2.26
N VAL A 89 -12.49 -1.12 2.77
CA VAL A 89 -11.24 -0.71 3.41
C VAL A 89 -10.97 -1.57 4.64
N ILE A 90 -11.97 -1.77 5.50
CA ILE A 90 -11.86 -2.56 6.74
C ILE A 90 -11.46 -4.00 6.43
N LYS A 91 -12.09 -4.61 5.43
CA LYS A 91 -11.83 -5.98 5.02
C LYS A 91 -10.46 -6.13 4.37
N LEU A 92 -10.15 -5.26 3.41
CA LEU A 92 -8.92 -5.35 2.63
C LEU A 92 -7.70 -4.98 3.47
N TRP A 93 -7.80 -4.01 4.39
CA TRP A 93 -6.70 -3.66 5.29
C TRP A 93 -6.15 -4.85 6.07
N LYS A 94 -7.01 -5.77 6.47
CA LYS A 94 -6.62 -6.99 7.21
C LYS A 94 -6.00 -8.07 6.33
N ILE A 95 -6.22 -8.00 5.01
CA ILE A 95 -5.74 -9.01 4.05
C ILE A 95 -4.30 -8.72 3.62
N TYR A 96 -3.98 -7.42 3.39
CA TYR A 96 -2.67 -7.03 2.91
C TYR A 96 -1.57 -7.22 3.96
N PRO A 97 -0.34 -7.60 3.55
CA PRO A 97 0.81 -7.75 4.44
C PRO A 97 1.19 -6.45 5.16
N ASP A 98 1.88 -6.59 6.30
CA ASP A 98 2.27 -5.47 7.16
C ASP A 98 3.10 -4.42 6.43
N PHE A 99 4.07 -4.84 5.61
CA PHE A 99 4.93 -3.88 4.89
C PHE A 99 4.15 -2.94 3.96
N ILE A 100 3.03 -3.39 3.37
CA ILE A 100 2.14 -2.55 2.57
C ILE A 100 1.35 -1.59 3.47
N ARG A 101 0.83 -2.08 4.61
CA ARG A 101 0.10 -1.25 5.58
C ARG A 101 1.00 -0.17 6.20
N GLU A 102 2.24 -0.54 6.52
CA GLU A 102 3.27 0.38 7.04
C GLU A 102 3.64 1.45 6.02
N ALA A 103 3.79 1.08 4.74
CA ALA A 103 4.07 2.03 3.67
C ALA A 103 2.96 3.09 3.54
N PHE A 104 1.70 2.69 3.57
CA PHE A 104 0.59 3.64 3.54
C PHE A 104 0.48 4.45 4.84
N THR A 105 0.72 3.82 5.99
CA THR A 105 0.77 4.54 7.27
C THR A 105 1.82 5.64 7.23
N LEU A 106 3.04 5.32 6.78
CA LEU A 106 4.11 6.31 6.61
C LEU A 106 3.71 7.44 5.65
N SER A 107 3.11 7.09 4.50
CA SER A 107 2.72 8.05 3.47
C SER A 107 1.68 9.06 3.98
N PHE A 108 0.71 8.61 4.78
CA PHE A 108 -0.43 9.41 5.25
C PHE A 108 -0.33 9.87 6.71
N THR A 109 0.83 9.69 7.35
CA THR A 109 1.17 10.29 8.65
C THR A 109 2.41 11.16 8.53
N TYR A 110 3.59 10.57 8.62
CA TYR A 110 4.85 11.30 8.54
C TYR A 110 5.06 11.99 7.19
N GLY A 111 4.68 11.33 6.06
CA GLY A 111 4.80 11.90 4.71
C GLY A 111 3.88 13.12 4.44
N ILE A 112 2.84 13.33 5.28
CA ILE A 112 2.04 14.56 5.25
C ILE A 112 2.84 15.74 5.85
N GLN A 113 3.57 15.49 6.94
CA GLN A 113 4.32 16.50 7.67
C GLN A 113 5.67 16.82 7.00
N GLU A 114 6.33 15.77 6.47
CA GLU A 114 7.64 15.82 5.87
C GLU A 114 7.62 15.38 4.40
N PRO A 115 7.37 16.27 3.44
CA PRO A 115 7.29 15.94 2.02
C PRO A 115 8.51 15.19 1.47
N ASN A 116 9.71 15.49 1.97
CA ASN A 116 10.95 14.80 1.56
C ASN A 116 11.03 13.33 2.02
N ALA A 117 10.22 12.93 3.01
CA ALA A 117 10.15 11.56 3.50
C ALA A 117 9.14 10.70 2.74
N ARG A 118 8.42 11.25 1.76
CA ARG A 118 7.46 10.52 0.94
C ARG A 118 8.13 9.41 0.16
N ILE A 119 7.46 8.28 0.10
CA ILE A 119 7.98 7.08 -0.56
C ILE A 119 8.18 7.36 -2.06
N ILE A 120 9.39 7.11 -2.52
CA ILE A 120 9.77 7.30 -3.92
C ILE A 120 9.21 6.17 -4.80
N GLU A 121 9.09 6.43 -6.08
CA GLU A 121 8.50 5.54 -7.09
C GLU A 121 9.22 4.19 -7.13
N LYS A 122 10.55 4.19 -7.01
CA LYS A 122 11.37 2.97 -6.97
C LYS A 122 11.02 2.08 -5.79
N SER A 123 10.77 2.66 -4.61
CA SER A 123 10.38 1.90 -3.42
C SER A 123 8.99 1.27 -3.59
N TRP A 124 8.04 1.98 -4.20
CA TRP A 124 6.74 1.42 -4.55
C TRP A 124 6.88 0.23 -5.49
N ILE A 125 7.70 0.34 -6.55
CA ILE A 125 7.96 -0.77 -7.48
C ILE A 125 8.50 -1.99 -6.73
N GLN A 126 9.47 -1.80 -5.83
CA GLN A 126 10.03 -2.90 -5.03
C GLN A 126 8.97 -3.57 -4.15
N MET A 127 8.16 -2.78 -3.46
CA MET A 127 7.06 -3.31 -2.63
C MET A 127 6.00 -4.04 -3.45
N LEU A 128 5.68 -3.56 -4.66
CA LEU A 128 4.74 -4.23 -5.55
C LEU A 128 5.28 -5.56 -6.07
N ILE A 129 6.58 -5.64 -6.38
CA ILE A 129 7.24 -6.90 -6.74
C ILE A 129 7.20 -7.86 -5.56
N GLN A 130 7.57 -7.41 -4.37
CA GLN A 130 7.49 -8.21 -3.14
C GLN A 130 6.07 -8.70 -2.89
N LEU A 131 5.07 -7.83 -3.04
CA LEU A 131 3.66 -8.18 -2.86
C LEU A 131 3.22 -9.27 -3.83
N LYS A 132 3.64 -9.18 -5.10
CA LYS A 132 3.38 -10.22 -6.10
C LYS A 132 4.02 -11.56 -5.72
N LEU A 133 5.24 -11.54 -5.20
CA LEU A 133 5.96 -12.74 -4.76
C LEU A 133 5.39 -13.34 -3.47
N ASP A 134 4.70 -12.56 -2.65
CA ASP A 134 4.05 -13.02 -1.41
C ASP A 134 2.74 -13.77 -1.66
N ILE A 135 2.26 -13.82 -2.91
CA ILE A 135 1.04 -14.57 -3.25
C ILE A 135 1.33 -16.06 -3.29
N ILE A 136 0.63 -16.80 -2.45
CA ILE A 136 0.73 -18.25 -2.30
C ILE A 136 -0.51 -18.92 -2.92
N HIS A 137 -0.27 -19.94 -3.73
CA HIS A 137 -1.30 -20.79 -4.32
C HIS A 137 -1.27 -22.17 -3.68
N CYS A 138 -2.36 -22.57 -3.06
CA CYS A 138 -2.52 -23.92 -2.52
C CYS A 138 -3.17 -24.85 -3.54
N SER A 139 -2.84 -26.13 -3.50
CA SER A 139 -3.45 -27.16 -4.33
C SER A 139 -4.97 -27.28 -4.17
N CYS A 140 -5.52 -26.84 -3.03
CA CYS A 140 -6.99 -26.78 -2.83
C CYS A 140 -7.68 -25.58 -3.51
N GLY A 141 -6.95 -24.80 -4.32
CA GLY A 141 -7.45 -23.60 -5.00
C GLY A 141 -7.40 -22.30 -4.18
N LYS A 142 -7.02 -22.35 -2.91
CA LYS A 142 -6.85 -21.14 -2.10
C LYS A 142 -5.66 -20.33 -2.60
N THR A 143 -5.90 -19.06 -2.91
CA THR A 143 -4.87 -18.07 -3.25
C THR A 143 -4.96 -16.93 -2.26
N ALA A 144 -3.86 -16.60 -1.58
CA ALA A 144 -3.77 -15.53 -0.60
C ALA A 144 -2.32 -15.12 -0.37
N PHE A 145 -2.09 -14.03 0.35
CA PHE A 145 -0.75 -13.68 0.82
C PHE A 145 -0.25 -14.68 1.88
N SER A 146 1.06 -14.78 2.02
CA SER A 146 1.72 -15.72 2.93
C SER A 146 1.18 -15.63 4.36
N SER A 147 0.84 -14.42 4.83
CA SER A 147 0.27 -14.16 6.15
C SER A 147 -1.07 -14.87 6.43
N ALA A 148 -1.80 -15.27 5.39
CA ALA A 148 -3.06 -16.00 5.53
C ALA A 148 -2.86 -17.50 5.79
N PHE A 149 -1.64 -18.00 5.70
CA PHE A 149 -1.25 -19.39 5.96
C PHE A 149 -0.57 -19.50 7.32
N GLU A 150 -0.55 -20.70 7.88
CA GLU A 150 0.15 -20.99 9.13
C GLU A 150 1.64 -21.23 8.85
N LYS A 151 2.51 -20.46 9.49
CA LYS A 151 3.96 -20.66 9.36
C LYS A 151 4.38 -21.85 10.23
N THR A 152 4.86 -22.93 9.59
CA THR A 152 5.27 -24.16 10.28
C THR A 152 6.78 -24.36 10.30
N GLY A 153 7.54 -23.55 9.54
CA GLY A 153 8.98 -23.54 9.48
C GLY A 153 9.49 -22.34 8.72
N GLU A 154 10.80 -22.26 8.51
CA GLU A 154 11.41 -21.11 7.81
C GLU A 154 10.89 -20.98 6.37
N HIS A 155 10.78 -22.11 5.67
CA HIS A 155 10.32 -22.17 4.27
C HIS A 155 9.08 -23.04 4.09
N THR A 156 8.28 -23.22 5.15
CA THR A 156 7.10 -24.06 5.10
C THR A 156 5.89 -23.34 5.66
N LEU A 157 4.81 -23.40 4.90
CA LEU A 157 3.50 -22.90 5.28
C LEU A 157 2.48 -24.04 5.29
N ARG A 158 1.50 -23.97 6.14
CA ARG A 158 0.36 -24.88 6.20
C ARG A 158 -0.91 -24.17 5.79
N CYS A 159 -1.63 -24.76 4.85
CA CYS A 159 -2.92 -24.22 4.45
C CYS A 159 -3.97 -24.46 5.54
N ARG A 160 -4.52 -23.39 6.09
CA ARG A 160 -5.58 -23.48 7.11
C ARG A 160 -6.90 -24.06 6.56
N ASN A 161 -7.06 -24.12 5.25
CA ASN A 161 -8.28 -24.66 4.63
C ASN A 161 -8.24 -26.17 4.42
N CYS A 162 -7.11 -26.73 3.96
CA CYS A 162 -6.99 -28.15 3.62
C CYS A 162 -5.89 -28.89 4.40
N GLY A 163 -5.09 -28.20 5.22
CA GLY A 163 -4.00 -28.78 6.00
C GLY A 163 -2.72 -29.11 5.21
N SER A 164 -2.71 -28.91 3.89
CA SER A 164 -1.54 -29.22 3.05
C SER A 164 -0.34 -28.33 3.39
N THR A 165 0.85 -28.94 3.39
CA THR A 165 2.10 -28.22 3.53
C THR A 165 2.50 -27.61 2.18
N ILE A 166 2.92 -26.35 2.19
CA ILE A 166 3.38 -25.59 1.04
C ILE A 166 4.84 -25.20 1.32
N TYR A 167 5.72 -25.50 0.39
CA TYR A 167 7.12 -25.09 0.46
C TYR A 167 7.27 -23.73 -0.20
N THR A 168 7.80 -22.75 0.53
CA THR A 168 8.12 -21.42 0.01
C THR A 168 9.62 -21.35 -0.25
N MET A 169 10.00 -20.78 -1.39
CA MET A 169 11.41 -20.44 -1.59
C MET A 169 11.71 -19.18 -0.77
N GLY A 170 12.80 -19.20 -0.01
CA GLY A 170 13.24 -18.04 0.77
C GLY A 170 13.57 -16.86 -0.15
N VAL A 171 12.74 -15.85 -0.16
CA VAL A 171 12.98 -14.61 -0.93
C VAL A 171 14.19 -13.83 -0.38
N LYS A 172 14.69 -14.20 0.80
CA LYS A 172 15.83 -13.54 1.45
C LYS A 172 17.18 -13.78 0.75
N ASP A 173 17.28 -14.78 -0.10
CA ASP A 173 18.54 -15.15 -0.73
C ASP A 173 18.74 -14.50 -2.11
N TYR A 174 17.83 -13.69 -2.57
CA TYR A 174 17.92 -13.02 -3.87
C TYR A 174 17.99 -11.49 -3.68
N GLU A 175 19.20 -10.95 -3.63
CA GLU A 175 19.44 -9.58 -4.04
C GLU A 175 19.11 -9.48 -5.52
N LEU A 176 17.87 -9.08 -5.85
CA LEU A 176 17.46 -8.84 -7.22
C LEU A 176 18.21 -7.61 -7.74
N PRO A 177 19.19 -7.76 -8.64
CA PRO A 177 19.80 -6.60 -9.29
C PRO A 177 18.69 -5.93 -10.10
N LEU A 178 18.35 -4.70 -9.73
CA LEU A 178 17.27 -3.90 -10.32
C LEU A 178 17.58 -3.41 -11.76
N ASN A 179 18.33 -4.14 -12.52
CA ASN A 179 18.37 -4.00 -13.97
C ASN A 179 17.17 -4.72 -14.55
N LEU A 180 16.07 -4.00 -14.54
CA LEU A 180 14.75 -4.39 -15.02
C LEU A 180 14.80 -4.78 -16.49
N GLY A 181 14.79 -6.04 -16.75
CA GLY A 181 14.68 -6.62 -18.07
C GLY A 181 14.35 -8.10 -17.98
N ALA A 182 14.45 -8.81 -19.08
CA ALA A 182 14.15 -10.24 -19.23
C ALA A 182 14.83 -11.16 -18.18
N LYS A 183 15.84 -10.69 -17.46
CA LYS A 183 16.56 -11.44 -16.41
C LYS A 183 15.70 -11.76 -15.18
N LEU A 184 14.73 -10.89 -14.82
CA LEU A 184 13.87 -11.11 -13.65
C LEU A 184 12.98 -12.35 -13.80
N TYR A 185 12.45 -12.57 -15.00
CA TYR A 185 11.58 -13.73 -15.29
C TYR A 185 12.33 -15.06 -15.21
N LYS A 186 13.59 -15.12 -15.60
CA LYS A 186 14.41 -16.34 -15.53
C LYS A 186 14.74 -16.74 -14.09
N CYS A 187 14.99 -15.79 -13.20
CA CYS A 187 15.24 -16.06 -11.78
C CYS A 187 14.04 -16.70 -11.07
N LEU A 188 12.82 -16.32 -11.45
CA LEU A 188 11.60 -16.81 -10.81
C LEU A 188 11.21 -18.25 -11.26
N THR A 189 11.77 -18.75 -12.35
CA THR A 189 11.43 -20.06 -12.93
C THR A 189 12.47 -21.16 -12.68
N LYS A 190 13.65 -20.83 -12.12
CA LYS A 190 14.73 -21.79 -11.91
C LYS A 190 14.73 -22.38 -10.51
N LYS A 191 14.82 -23.71 -10.45
CA LYS A 191 14.78 -24.51 -9.21
C LYS A 191 16.14 -24.71 -8.52
N ASN A 192 17.28 -24.37 -9.15
CA ASN A 192 18.64 -24.60 -8.62
C ASN A 192 19.53 -23.37 -8.77
N SER A 193 20.35 -23.11 -7.75
CA SER A 193 21.28 -21.99 -7.67
C SER A 193 22.40 -21.98 -8.73
N ASP A 194 22.70 -23.14 -9.30
CA ASP A 194 23.80 -23.30 -10.25
C ASP A 194 23.46 -22.85 -11.68
N ASP A 195 22.24 -22.46 -11.90
CA ASP A 195 21.73 -22.02 -13.21
C ASP A 195 21.85 -20.50 -13.46
N PHE A 196 22.62 -19.78 -12.64
CA PHE A 196 22.84 -18.35 -12.77
C PHE A 196 23.97 -17.97 -13.73
N GLU A 197 24.43 -18.89 -14.58
CA GLU A 197 25.37 -18.51 -15.61
C GLU A 197 24.68 -17.76 -16.75
N SER A 198 25.16 -16.56 -16.91
CA SER A 198 25.17 -15.64 -18.03
C SER A 198 24.18 -15.88 -19.19
N VAL A 199 23.25 -14.98 -19.29
CA VAL A 199 22.75 -14.48 -20.58
C VAL A 199 22.83 -12.97 -20.62
#